data_9fe5ffea0d575c618c72da9c13fef4d8
#
_entry.id   9fe5ffea0d575c618c72da9c13fef4d8
#
_cell.length_a   1.000
_cell.length_b   1.000
_cell.length_c   1.000
_cell.angle_alpha   90.00
_cell.angle_beta   90.00
_cell.angle_gamma   90.00
#
_symmetry.space_group_name_H-M   'P 1'
#
loop_
_entity.id
_entity.type
_entity.pdbx_description
1 polymer ?
#
loop_
_entity_poly.entity_id
_entity_poly.type
_entity_poly.pdbx_seq_one_letter_code
_entity_poly.pdbx_strand_id
1 'polypeptide(L)'
;MQQILVGLGAAPPIEVTASNATNVDLATAFGSDWGENKNKVYIIPNGVTLGASNTSNVAITVTSGMGGNLEIQNSGTILGYGGSGGSGGFSYGGNTPYHSSYNNNGNSGGAGGHAININSPNVTVVNNSGGQISGGGGGGGGGGTGQVSDLASRFWVGGHGGPGGTGQGYNGGPSNGSSHGSYGNASPGGPGGVGGPGGAYGTAGSPGNSGQPVTYGSGQFRGYGGSGGAAGKAIYSSNSQSWTNSGSGTYHGSYT
;
A
#
# COMPACT_ATOMS: atom_id res chain seq x y z
N MET A 1 64.79 16.70 -12.15
CA MET A 1 63.46 16.49 -12.76
C MET A 1 62.45 16.26 -11.68
N GLN A 2 61.60 17.24 -11.41
CA GLN A 2 60.55 17.15 -10.39
C GLN A 2 59.33 16.54 -11.10
N GLN A 3 58.94 15.29 -10.72
CA GLN A 3 57.70 14.71 -11.18
C GLN A 3 56.55 15.46 -10.50
N ILE A 4 55.76 16.18 -11.27
CA ILE A 4 54.48 16.72 -10.84
C ILE A 4 53.55 15.50 -10.78
N LEU A 5 53.29 15.02 -9.56
CA LEU A 5 52.24 14.06 -9.31
C LEU A 5 50.90 14.79 -9.51
N VAL A 6 50.38 14.75 -10.73
CA VAL A 6 49.01 15.21 -11.00
C VAL A 6 48.11 14.22 -10.23
N GLY A 7 47.55 14.68 -9.11
CA GLY A 7 46.57 13.91 -8.38
C GLY A 7 45.43 13.61 -9.34
N LEU A 8 45.27 12.34 -9.71
CA LEU A 8 44.10 11.85 -10.41
C LEU A 8 42.91 12.01 -9.47
N GLY A 9 42.25 13.16 -9.55
CA GLY A 9 40.95 13.35 -8.90
C GLY A 9 40.00 12.22 -9.31
N ALA A 10 39.17 11.76 -8.40
CA ALA A 10 38.16 10.78 -8.72
C ALA A 10 37.33 11.27 -9.92
N ALA A 11 37.07 10.39 -10.88
CA ALA A 11 36.22 10.74 -12.02
C ALA A 11 34.86 11.27 -11.52
N PRO A 12 34.30 12.30 -12.16
CA PRO A 12 33.00 12.83 -11.76
C PRO A 12 31.95 11.72 -11.82
N PRO A 13 30.94 11.77 -10.94
CA PRO A 13 29.86 10.80 -10.97
C PRO A 13 29.04 10.91 -12.28
N ILE A 14 28.39 9.83 -12.65
CA ILE A 14 27.39 9.83 -13.71
C ILE A 14 26.08 10.29 -13.09
N GLU A 15 25.52 11.39 -13.60
CA GLU A 15 24.31 12.00 -13.06
C GLU A 15 23.12 11.78 -13.98
N VAL A 16 21.98 11.35 -13.41
CA VAL A 16 20.69 11.25 -14.09
C VAL A 16 19.67 12.04 -13.32
N THR A 17 19.00 12.98 -13.97
CA THR A 17 17.93 13.78 -13.37
C THR A 17 16.56 13.22 -13.76
N ALA A 18 15.72 12.98 -12.76
CA ALA A 18 14.38 12.46 -12.92
C ALA A 18 13.41 13.51 -13.49
N SER A 19 12.41 13.03 -14.21
CA SER A 19 11.16 13.72 -14.49
C SER A 19 10.00 12.89 -13.91
N ASN A 20 8.76 13.44 -13.91
CA ASN A 20 7.59 12.69 -13.46
C ASN A 20 7.47 11.36 -14.18
N ALA A 21 7.39 10.27 -13.44
CA ALA A 21 7.33 8.92 -13.98
C ALA A 21 6.72 7.92 -12.99
N THR A 22 6.43 6.73 -13.49
CA THR A 22 6.03 5.58 -12.66
C THR A 22 6.97 4.41 -12.89
N ASN A 23 7.18 3.60 -11.83
CA ASN A 23 7.93 2.34 -11.86
C ASN A 23 9.32 2.49 -12.48
N VAL A 24 10.09 3.45 -12.02
CA VAL A 24 11.43 3.74 -12.54
C VAL A 24 12.39 2.60 -12.17
N ASP A 25 13.03 2.00 -13.16
CA ASP A 25 14.16 1.10 -12.98
C ASP A 25 15.46 1.86 -13.23
N LEU A 26 16.33 1.97 -12.20
CA LEU A 26 17.57 2.72 -12.32
C LEU A 26 18.58 2.05 -13.25
N ALA A 27 18.54 0.72 -13.43
CA ALA A 27 19.38 0.08 -14.45
C ALA A 27 19.03 0.58 -15.85
N THR A 28 17.74 0.78 -16.13
CA THR A 28 17.30 1.39 -17.40
C THR A 28 17.67 2.86 -17.50
N ALA A 29 17.55 3.62 -16.40
CA ALA A 29 17.85 5.05 -16.37
C ALA A 29 19.35 5.35 -16.63
N PHE A 30 20.25 4.53 -16.10
CA PHE A 30 21.70 4.66 -16.31
C PHE A 30 22.19 3.89 -17.54
N GLY A 31 21.40 2.98 -18.10
CA GLY A 31 21.74 2.21 -19.31
C GLY A 31 23.05 1.43 -19.17
N SER A 32 23.97 1.60 -20.14
CA SER A 32 25.27 0.90 -20.16
C SER A 32 26.16 1.20 -18.96
N ASP A 33 25.99 2.36 -18.33
CA ASP A 33 26.79 2.76 -17.17
C ASP A 33 26.40 2.03 -15.88
N TRP A 34 25.25 1.31 -15.85
CA TRP A 34 24.77 0.64 -14.66
C TRP A 34 25.79 -0.34 -14.06
N GLY A 35 26.37 -1.20 -14.88
CA GLY A 35 27.34 -2.23 -14.45
C GLY A 35 28.77 -1.70 -14.25
N GLU A 36 29.05 -0.46 -14.65
CA GLU A 36 30.40 0.10 -14.54
C GLU A 36 30.74 0.49 -13.12
N ASN A 37 32.01 0.28 -12.73
CA ASN A 37 32.53 0.65 -11.41
C ASN A 37 32.77 2.18 -11.33
N LYS A 38 31.68 2.95 -11.46
CA LYS A 38 31.65 4.40 -11.38
C LYS A 38 30.62 4.84 -10.34
N ASN A 39 30.85 5.99 -9.72
CA ASN A 39 29.85 6.61 -8.86
C ASN A 39 28.69 7.14 -9.71
N LYS A 40 27.48 6.93 -9.23
CA LYS A 40 26.22 7.32 -9.88
C LYS A 40 25.41 8.19 -8.94
N VAL A 41 24.75 9.20 -9.47
CA VAL A 41 23.81 10.06 -8.73
C VAL A 41 22.48 10.11 -9.48
N TYR A 42 21.40 9.72 -8.82
CA TYR A 42 20.05 9.86 -9.32
C TYR A 42 19.36 11.01 -8.60
N ILE A 43 19.04 12.08 -9.31
CA ILE A 43 18.54 13.33 -8.72
C ILE A 43 17.04 13.44 -9.00
N ILE A 44 16.24 13.55 -7.93
CA ILE A 44 14.80 13.84 -8.00
C ILE A 44 14.60 15.29 -7.54
N PRO A 45 14.39 16.24 -8.49
CA PRO A 45 14.21 17.65 -8.16
C PRO A 45 12.91 17.92 -7.41
N ASN A 46 12.85 19.08 -6.75
CA ASN A 46 11.61 19.59 -6.17
C ASN A 46 10.52 19.72 -7.25
N GLY A 47 9.30 19.32 -6.91
CA GLY A 47 8.15 19.31 -7.83
C GLY A 47 8.06 18.06 -8.72
N VAL A 48 9.08 17.20 -8.75
CA VAL A 48 9.01 15.90 -9.44
C VAL A 48 8.35 14.86 -8.56
N THR A 49 7.43 14.09 -9.13
CA THR A 49 6.78 12.95 -8.46
C THR A 49 7.08 11.65 -9.19
N LEU A 50 7.61 10.67 -8.44
CA LEU A 50 7.77 9.29 -8.88
C LEU A 50 6.78 8.42 -8.13
N GLY A 51 6.06 7.55 -8.84
CA GLY A 51 4.99 6.74 -8.25
C GLY A 51 5.02 5.28 -8.66
N ALA A 52 4.44 4.42 -7.83
CA ALA A 52 4.09 3.06 -8.21
C ALA A 52 2.76 3.05 -8.96
N SER A 53 2.64 2.27 -10.04
CA SER A 53 1.40 2.18 -10.83
C SER A 53 0.37 1.21 -10.26
N ASN A 54 0.77 0.35 -9.33
CA ASN A 54 -0.08 -0.58 -8.57
C ASN A 54 0.66 -1.06 -7.30
N THR A 55 0.01 -1.87 -6.48
CA THR A 55 0.58 -2.37 -5.21
C THR A 55 1.69 -3.42 -5.36
N SER A 56 1.81 -4.05 -6.52
CA SER A 56 2.87 -5.03 -6.83
C SER A 56 4.13 -4.37 -7.39
N ASN A 57 4.02 -3.13 -7.85
CA ASN A 57 5.14 -2.33 -8.35
C ASN A 57 5.67 -1.39 -7.27
N VAL A 58 6.85 -0.85 -7.50
CA VAL A 58 7.45 0.20 -6.65
C VAL A 58 7.74 1.44 -7.49
N ALA A 59 7.83 2.61 -6.85
CA ALA A 59 8.11 3.84 -7.59
C ALA A 59 9.53 3.84 -8.16
N ILE A 60 10.51 3.33 -7.39
CA ILE A 60 11.91 3.19 -7.82
C ILE A 60 12.42 1.79 -7.50
N THR A 61 13.01 1.13 -8.48
CA THR A 61 13.76 -0.11 -8.31
C THR A 61 15.26 0.16 -8.51
N VAL A 62 16.06 -0.19 -7.50
CA VAL A 62 17.51 -0.32 -7.63
C VAL A 62 17.80 -1.78 -7.94
N THR A 63 17.93 -2.10 -9.22
CA THR A 63 18.12 -3.47 -9.71
C THR A 63 19.51 -3.99 -9.35
N SER A 64 19.68 -5.30 -9.21
CA SER A 64 20.97 -5.95 -8.97
C SER A 64 21.94 -5.74 -10.13
N GLY A 65 23.24 -6.02 -9.90
CA GLY A 65 24.28 -5.89 -10.92
C GLY A 65 24.85 -4.48 -11.09
N MET A 66 24.54 -3.56 -10.18
CA MET A 66 25.14 -2.24 -10.15
C MET A 66 26.64 -2.32 -9.80
N GLY A 67 27.48 -1.64 -10.58
CA GLY A 67 28.87 -1.41 -10.25
C GLY A 67 29.07 -0.06 -9.54
N GLY A 68 30.08 0.04 -8.68
CA GLY A 68 30.40 1.27 -7.93
C GLY A 68 29.37 1.61 -6.85
N ASN A 69 29.15 2.91 -6.62
CA ASN A 69 28.23 3.44 -5.61
C ASN A 69 27.09 4.21 -6.27
N LEU A 70 25.91 4.19 -5.65
CA LEU A 70 24.74 4.96 -6.06
C LEU A 70 24.30 5.89 -4.92
N GLU A 71 24.09 7.16 -5.25
CA GLU A 71 23.40 8.10 -4.39
C GLU A 71 22.07 8.50 -5.02
N ILE A 72 20.98 8.36 -4.28
CA ILE A 72 19.65 8.85 -4.67
C ILE A 72 19.39 10.12 -3.88
N GLN A 73 19.39 11.27 -4.57
CA GLN A 73 19.12 12.58 -3.99
C GLN A 73 17.67 12.97 -4.23
N ASN A 74 16.84 12.95 -3.18
CA ASN A 74 15.44 13.29 -3.29
C ASN A 74 15.13 14.66 -2.68
N SER A 75 14.68 15.59 -3.51
CA SER A 75 14.02 16.85 -3.11
C SER A 75 12.55 16.89 -3.56
N GLY A 76 12.09 15.87 -4.27
CA GLY A 76 10.75 15.71 -4.79
C GLY A 76 9.91 14.74 -3.95
N THR A 77 9.03 13.99 -4.61
CA THR A 77 8.08 13.08 -3.96
C THR A 77 8.18 11.68 -4.56
N ILE A 78 8.34 10.65 -3.72
CA ILE A 78 8.39 9.24 -4.12
C ILE A 78 7.28 8.50 -3.38
N LEU A 79 6.31 7.93 -4.12
CA LEU A 79 5.08 7.36 -3.56
C LEU A 79 4.86 5.90 -3.95
N GLY A 80 4.65 5.04 -2.95
CA GLY A 80 4.03 3.74 -3.13
C GLY A 80 2.54 3.86 -3.52
N TYR A 81 1.95 2.78 -4.00
CA TYR A 81 0.52 2.73 -4.38
C TYR A 81 -0.35 2.38 -3.16
N GLY A 82 -1.51 3.01 -3.02
CA GLY A 82 -2.45 2.70 -1.94
C GLY A 82 -3.15 1.35 -2.13
N GLY A 83 -3.34 0.60 -1.05
CA GLY A 83 -4.06 -0.68 -1.07
C GLY A 83 -5.55 -0.53 -1.37
N SER A 84 -6.16 -1.49 -2.05
CA SER A 84 -7.60 -1.51 -2.30
C SER A 84 -8.40 -1.82 -1.04
N GLY A 85 -9.59 -1.26 -0.90
CA GLY A 85 -10.53 -1.65 0.14
C GLY A 85 -11.00 -3.10 -0.04
N GLY A 86 -11.28 -3.79 1.07
CA GLY A 86 -11.90 -5.11 1.08
C GLY A 86 -13.40 -5.03 0.72
N SER A 87 -13.92 -6.01 -0.02
CA SER A 87 -15.37 -6.06 -0.28
C SER A 87 -16.16 -6.41 0.99
N GLY A 88 -17.34 -5.85 1.14
CA GLY A 88 -18.26 -6.18 2.23
C GLY A 88 -18.77 -7.62 2.13
N GLY A 89 -19.15 -8.20 3.26
CA GLY A 89 -19.80 -9.51 3.32
C GLY A 89 -21.14 -9.49 2.58
N PHE A 90 -21.42 -10.58 1.86
CA PHE A 90 -22.63 -10.69 1.03
C PHE A 90 -23.62 -11.67 1.65
N SER A 91 -24.88 -11.27 1.81
CA SER A 91 -25.94 -12.16 2.25
C SER A 91 -26.88 -12.49 1.09
N TYR A 92 -27.19 -13.77 0.90
CA TYR A 92 -28.14 -14.23 -0.11
C TYR A 92 -29.52 -14.45 0.54
N GLY A 93 -30.54 -13.84 -0.04
CA GLY A 93 -31.93 -14.17 0.25
C GLY A 93 -32.38 -15.35 -0.61
N GLY A 94 -32.62 -16.52 -0.01
CA GLY A 94 -33.17 -17.68 -0.69
C GLY A 94 -34.19 -18.38 0.20
N ASN A 95 -35.33 -18.78 -0.38
CA ASN A 95 -36.44 -19.48 0.29
C ASN A 95 -36.15 -20.96 0.62
N THR A 96 -34.89 -21.36 0.83
CA THR A 96 -34.53 -22.75 1.09
C THR A 96 -34.02 -22.94 2.52
N PRO A 97 -34.53 -23.96 3.25
CA PRO A 97 -34.26 -24.11 4.69
C PRO A 97 -32.86 -24.66 5.09
N TYR A 98 -31.94 -24.80 4.15
CA TYR A 98 -30.63 -25.40 4.40
C TYR A 98 -29.48 -24.64 3.72
N HIS A 99 -29.09 -23.50 4.27
CA HIS A 99 -27.84 -22.88 3.87
C HIS A 99 -26.97 -22.57 5.09
N SER A 100 -26.24 -23.58 5.54
CA SER A 100 -25.29 -23.53 6.66
C SER A 100 -23.90 -23.06 6.25
N SER A 101 -23.69 -22.49 5.07
CA SER A 101 -22.33 -22.17 4.59
C SER A 101 -22.25 -20.87 3.79
N TYR A 102 -22.73 -19.77 4.35
CA TYR A 102 -22.41 -18.46 3.80
C TYR A 102 -21.26 -17.83 4.58
N ASN A 103 -20.18 -17.63 3.88
CA ASN A 103 -19.04 -16.87 4.40
C ASN A 103 -19.45 -15.39 4.37
N ASN A 104 -20.15 -14.96 5.41
CA ASN A 104 -20.77 -13.64 5.51
C ASN A 104 -19.80 -12.59 6.04
N ASN A 105 -18.50 -12.90 6.07
CA ASN A 105 -17.46 -12.00 6.53
C ASN A 105 -17.11 -10.99 5.45
N GLY A 106 -16.73 -9.81 5.87
CA GLY A 106 -16.05 -8.86 4.98
C GLY A 106 -14.66 -9.37 4.60
N ASN A 107 -14.22 -9.04 3.40
CA ASN A 107 -12.87 -9.37 2.95
C ASN A 107 -11.84 -8.40 3.54
N SER A 108 -10.60 -8.87 3.68
CA SER A 108 -9.50 -8.01 4.09
C SER A 108 -9.20 -6.95 3.05
N GLY A 109 -8.73 -5.80 3.49
CA GLY A 109 -8.17 -4.77 2.63
C GLY A 109 -6.85 -5.22 2.02
N GLY A 110 -6.52 -4.69 0.84
CA GLY A 110 -5.25 -4.93 0.15
C GLY A 110 -4.08 -4.21 0.84
N ALA A 111 -2.89 -4.78 0.75
CA ALA A 111 -1.68 -4.11 1.24
C ALA A 111 -1.32 -2.90 0.37
N GLY A 112 -0.72 -1.87 0.97
CA GLY A 112 -0.10 -0.77 0.26
C GLY A 112 1.23 -1.19 -0.40
N GLY A 113 1.57 -0.58 -1.53
CA GLY A 113 2.83 -0.80 -2.25
C GLY A 113 4.00 -0.04 -1.64
N HIS A 114 5.22 -0.50 -1.89
CA HIS A 114 6.44 0.16 -1.42
C HIS A 114 6.83 1.33 -2.33
N ALA A 115 7.61 2.31 -1.80
CA ALA A 115 8.10 3.42 -2.61
C ALA A 115 9.42 3.09 -3.30
N ILE A 116 10.43 2.61 -2.57
CA ILE A 116 11.74 2.23 -3.12
C ILE A 116 12.04 0.77 -2.79
N ASN A 117 12.54 0.02 -3.78
CA ASN A 117 13.09 -1.33 -3.58
C ASN A 117 14.58 -1.35 -3.93
N ILE A 118 15.42 -1.75 -2.96
CA ILE A 118 16.87 -1.80 -3.11
C ILE A 118 17.33 -3.26 -3.20
N ASN A 119 17.87 -3.64 -4.37
CA ASN A 119 18.39 -5.00 -4.64
C ASN A 119 19.90 -5.00 -4.95
N SER A 120 20.59 -3.88 -4.71
CA SER A 120 22.04 -3.75 -4.91
C SER A 120 22.68 -3.17 -3.65
N PRO A 121 23.94 -3.55 -3.32
CA PRO A 121 24.69 -2.93 -2.22
C PRO A 121 25.17 -1.52 -2.61
N ASN A 122 25.82 -0.83 -1.67
CA ASN A 122 26.45 0.46 -1.86
C ASN A 122 25.50 1.58 -2.32
N VAL A 123 24.30 1.59 -1.78
CA VAL A 123 23.27 2.59 -2.06
C VAL A 123 23.16 3.57 -0.89
N THR A 124 23.18 4.85 -1.18
CA THR A 124 22.86 5.92 -0.23
C THR A 124 21.62 6.66 -0.68
N VAL A 125 20.64 6.80 0.20
CA VAL A 125 19.44 7.61 -0.05
C VAL A 125 19.55 8.90 0.76
N VAL A 126 19.62 10.02 0.06
CA VAL A 126 19.66 11.37 0.65
C VAL A 126 18.29 12.01 0.44
N ASN A 127 17.48 12.05 1.49
CA ASN A 127 16.17 12.69 1.42
C ASN A 127 16.29 14.12 1.95
N ASN A 128 16.41 15.09 1.03
CA ASN A 128 16.63 16.48 1.33
C ASN A 128 15.43 17.14 2.01
N SER A 129 15.65 18.31 2.60
CA SER A 129 14.55 19.12 3.16
C SER A 129 13.47 19.39 2.08
N GLY A 130 12.23 19.11 2.40
CA GLY A 130 11.10 19.17 1.46
C GLY A 130 10.88 17.90 0.64
N GLY A 131 11.84 16.98 0.60
CA GLY A 131 11.67 15.68 -0.04
C GLY A 131 10.75 14.76 0.77
N GLN A 132 9.95 13.95 0.05
CA GLN A 132 9.04 12.97 0.64
C GLN A 132 9.27 11.58 0.04
N ILE A 133 9.37 10.57 0.90
CA ILE A 133 9.42 9.14 0.52
C ILE A 133 8.36 8.42 1.32
N SER A 134 7.34 7.88 0.66
CA SER A 134 6.17 7.33 1.33
C SER A 134 5.74 6.00 0.75
N GLY A 135 5.69 4.96 1.59
CA GLY A 135 4.95 3.74 1.28
C GLY A 135 3.46 4.02 1.18
N GLY A 136 2.73 3.26 0.37
CA GLY A 136 1.28 3.35 0.29
C GLY A 136 0.60 2.91 1.58
N GLY A 137 -0.52 3.49 1.92
CA GLY A 137 -1.38 3.04 3.00
C GLY A 137 -2.09 1.72 2.64
N GLY A 138 -2.38 0.89 3.62
CA GLY A 138 -3.20 -0.31 3.44
C GLY A 138 -4.67 0.04 3.21
N GLY A 139 -5.40 -0.76 2.46
CA GLY A 139 -6.85 -0.62 2.30
C GLY A 139 -7.61 -1.01 3.58
N GLY A 140 -8.76 -0.43 3.82
CA GLY A 140 -9.66 -0.83 4.92
C GLY A 140 -10.31 -2.19 4.65
N GLY A 141 -10.63 -2.93 5.71
CA GLY A 141 -11.39 -4.17 5.62
C GLY A 141 -12.88 -3.92 5.31
N GLY A 142 -13.53 -4.84 4.61
CA GLY A 142 -14.97 -4.79 4.37
C GLY A 142 -15.75 -5.10 5.64
N GLY A 143 -16.97 -4.56 5.79
CA GLY A 143 -17.88 -4.89 6.88
C GLY A 143 -18.49 -6.29 6.72
N GLY A 144 -18.83 -6.95 7.82
CA GLY A 144 -19.55 -8.22 7.83
C GLY A 144 -21.07 -8.04 7.60
N THR A 145 -21.75 -9.10 7.21
CA THR A 145 -23.23 -9.10 7.08
C THR A 145 -23.90 -8.98 8.44
N GLY A 146 -25.09 -8.41 8.45
CA GLY A 146 -25.96 -8.41 9.62
C GLY A 146 -26.46 -9.84 9.97
N GLN A 147 -26.96 -10.00 11.18
CA GLN A 147 -27.46 -11.27 11.65
C GLN A 147 -28.67 -11.75 10.85
N VAL A 148 -28.66 -13.04 10.51
CA VAL A 148 -29.81 -13.76 9.97
C VAL A 148 -30.58 -14.34 11.14
N SER A 149 -31.90 -14.13 11.24
CA SER A 149 -32.75 -14.78 12.24
C SER A 149 -33.59 -15.88 11.63
N ASP A 150 -33.67 -17.02 12.31
CA ASP A 150 -34.56 -18.13 11.98
C ASP A 150 -35.73 -18.08 12.97
N LEU A 151 -36.92 -17.72 12.46
CA LEU A 151 -38.17 -17.88 13.17
C LEU A 151 -38.95 -18.97 12.46
N ALA A 152 -38.89 -20.18 12.95
CA ALA A 152 -39.66 -21.41 12.67
C ALA A 152 -40.33 -21.62 11.30
N SER A 153 -40.35 -20.66 10.40
CA SER A 153 -40.87 -20.75 9.01
C SER A 153 -40.53 -19.54 8.14
N ARG A 154 -39.71 -18.58 8.59
CA ARG A 154 -39.31 -17.40 7.78
C ARG A 154 -37.84 -17.09 7.99
N PHE A 155 -37.06 -17.14 6.92
CA PHE A 155 -35.66 -16.70 6.93
C PHE A 155 -35.59 -15.19 6.68
N TRP A 156 -34.92 -14.48 7.54
CA TRP A 156 -34.65 -13.06 7.43
C TRP A 156 -33.18 -12.85 7.11
N VAL A 157 -32.91 -12.16 6.04
CA VAL A 157 -31.55 -11.89 5.57
C VAL A 157 -31.06 -10.59 6.17
N GLY A 158 -29.89 -10.62 6.81
CA GLY A 158 -29.24 -9.42 7.31
C GLY A 158 -28.73 -8.51 6.17
N GLY A 159 -28.51 -7.25 6.46
CA GLY A 159 -27.94 -6.29 5.50
C GLY A 159 -26.53 -6.69 5.06
N HIS A 160 -26.16 -6.35 3.83
CA HIS A 160 -24.79 -6.53 3.34
C HIS A 160 -23.80 -5.65 4.09
N GLY A 161 -22.56 -6.12 4.27
CA GLY A 161 -21.48 -5.30 4.78
C GLY A 161 -21.03 -4.24 3.75
N GLY A 162 -20.60 -3.08 4.22
CA GLY A 162 -20.06 -2.02 3.36
C GLY A 162 -18.62 -2.35 2.92
N PRO A 163 -18.18 -1.95 1.71
CA PRO A 163 -16.79 -2.07 1.31
C PRO A 163 -15.87 -1.18 2.13
N GLY A 164 -14.63 -1.62 2.31
CA GLY A 164 -13.56 -0.85 2.94
C GLY A 164 -13.06 0.29 2.04
N GLY A 165 -12.43 1.29 2.65
CA GLY A 165 -11.81 2.41 1.94
C GLY A 165 -10.45 2.06 1.33
N THR A 166 -10.05 2.78 0.30
CA THR A 166 -8.71 2.67 -0.30
C THR A 166 -7.65 3.34 0.56
N GLY A 167 -6.43 2.80 0.60
CA GLY A 167 -5.28 3.43 1.24
C GLY A 167 -4.75 4.61 0.43
N GLN A 168 -4.07 5.53 1.11
CA GLN A 168 -3.41 6.67 0.48
C GLN A 168 -2.17 6.21 -0.30
N GLY A 169 -1.95 6.75 -1.49
CA GLY A 169 -0.81 6.42 -2.32
C GLY A 169 -0.72 7.29 -3.55
N TYR A 170 0.10 6.89 -4.51
CA TYR A 170 0.19 7.57 -5.81
C TYR A 170 -1.17 7.62 -6.54
N ASN A 171 -2.06 6.67 -6.27
CA ASN A 171 -3.42 6.60 -6.79
C ASN A 171 -4.43 7.55 -6.10
N GLY A 172 -4.02 8.32 -5.12
CA GLY A 172 -4.86 9.29 -4.43
C GLY A 172 -4.83 9.22 -2.91
N GLY A 173 -5.70 10.01 -2.28
CA GLY A 173 -5.84 10.06 -0.83
C GLY A 173 -6.55 8.84 -0.24
N PRO A 174 -6.49 8.67 1.11
CA PRO A 174 -7.22 7.62 1.79
C PRO A 174 -8.73 7.90 1.66
N SER A 175 -9.52 6.86 1.42
CA SER A 175 -10.97 6.97 1.45
C SER A 175 -11.55 6.30 2.70
N ASN A 176 -12.67 6.81 3.17
CA ASN A 176 -13.43 6.13 4.20
C ASN A 176 -14.08 4.87 3.61
N GLY A 177 -14.23 3.82 4.45
CA GLY A 177 -15.12 2.72 4.11
C GLY A 177 -16.54 3.25 3.94
N SER A 178 -17.29 2.67 3.01
CA SER A 178 -18.68 3.08 2.85
C SER A 178 -19.57 2.48 3.94
N SER A 179 -20.60 3.21 4.30
CA SER A 179 -21.71 2.69 5.10
C SER A 179 -22.33 1.48 4.40
N HIS A 180 -22.83 0.56 5.23
CA HIS A 180 -23.54 -0.66 4.85
C HIS A 180 -24.19 -0.59 3.48
N GLY A 181 -24.00 -1.66 2.71
CA GLY A 181 -24.79 -1.92 1.51
C GLY A 181 -26.27 -1.94 1.88
N SER A 182 -27.11 -1.58 0.92
CA SER A 182 -28.57 -1.47 1.06
C SER A 182 -29.16 -2.64 1.87
N TYR A 183 -30.02 -2.31 2.79
CA TYR A 183 -30.87 -3.28 3.46
C TYR A 183 -31.56 -4.17 2.42
N GLY A 184 -31.34 -5.46 2.47
CA GLY A 184 -32.34 -6.36 1.93
C GLY A 184 -33.66 -6.03 2.65
N ASN A 185 -34.74 -5.86 1.93
CA ASN A 185 -36.09 -5.45 2.38
C ASN A 185 -36.74 -6.41 3.39
N ALA A 186 -35.99 -6.86 4.38
CA ALA A 186 -36.48 -7.84 5.36
C ALA A 186 -36.18 -7.36 6.77
N SER A 187 -37.12 -6.68 7.38
CA SER A 187 -37.23 -6.58 8.84
C SER A 187 -37.74 -7.96 9.36
N PRO A 188 -37.05 -8.66 10.31
CA PRO A 188 -36.14 -8.13 11.32
C PRO A 188 -34.67 -8.57 11.18
N GLY A 189 -34.03 -8.52 10.02
CA GLY A 189 -32.59 -8.76 9.90
C GLY A 189 -31.76 -7.62 10.48
N GLY A 190 -30.60 -7.91 11.08
CA GLY A 190 -29.66 -6.88 11.56
C GLY A 190 -28.97 -6.14 10.43
N PRO A 191 -28.57 -4.87 10.63
CA PRO A 191 -27.80 -4.14 9.62
C PRO A 191 -26.40 -4.75 9.44
N GLY A 192 -25.87 -4.67 8.23
CA GLY A 192 -24.48 -5.03 7.95
C GLY A 192 -23.48 -4.08 8.63
N GLY A 193 -22.27 -4.54 8.79
CA GLY A 193 -21.17 -3.73 9.33
C GLY A 193 -20.67 -2.70 8.32
N VAL A 194 -20.13 -1.60 8.82
CA VAL A 194 -19.46 -0.57 8.01
C VAL A 194 -18.06 -1.05 7.63
N GLY A 195 -17.61 -0.77 6.41
CA GLY A 195 -16.23 -1.01 6.02
C GLY A 195 -15.25 -0.08 6.76
N GLY A 196 -14.04 -0.56 7.03
CA GLY A 196 -12.98 0.23 7.67
C GLY A 196 -12.41 1.28 6.72
N PRO A 197 -11.91 2.41 7.22
CA PRO A 197 -11.18 3.38 6.40
C PRO A 197 -9.83 2.84 5.94
N GLY A 198 -9.36 3.32 4.78
CA GLY A 198 -7.99 3.10 4.31
C GLY A 198 -6.98 3.86 5.14
N GLY A 199 -5.76 3.36 5.22
CA GLY A 199 -4.64 3.99 5.93
C GLY A 199 -4.06 5.19 5.17
N ALA A 200 -3.51 6.14 5.90
CA ALA A 200 -2.66 7.19 5.35
C ALA A 200 -1.33 6.58 4.85
N TYR A 201 -0.46 7.42 4.25
CA TYR A 201 0.88 6.98 3.82
C TYR A 201 1.59 6.18 4.92
N GLY A 202 2.12 5.02 4.55
CA GLY A 202 2.88 4.16 5.45
C GLY A 202 2.13 3.66 6.68
N THR A 203 0.79 3.74 6.70
CA THR A 203 -0.04 3.19 7.78
C THR A 203 -0.97 2.09 7.27
N ALA A 204 -1.25 1.12 8.12
CA ALA A 204 -2.22 0.06 7.81
C ALA A 204 -3.64 0.64 7.68
N GLY A 205 -4.49 -0.02 6.89
CA GLY A 205 -5.91 0.24 6.89
C GLY A 205 -6.58 -0.26 8.17
N SER A 206 -7.76 0.24 8.48
CA SER A 206 -8.54 -0.22 9.63
C SER A 206 -9.41 -1.43 9.28
N PRO A 207 -9.72 -2.31 10.24
CA PRO A 207 -10.66 -3.39 10.01
C PRO A 207 -12.07 -2.86 9.77
N GLY A 208 -12.87 -3.61 9.05
CA GLY A 208 -14.31 -3.39 8.95
C GLY A 208 -15.04 -3.81 10.23
N ASN A 209 -16.25 -3.31 10.42
CA ASN A 209 -17.10 -3.69 11.55
C ASN A 209 -17.85 -4.99 11.27
N SER A 210 -18.09 -5.76 12.32
CA SER A 210 -19.02 -6.90 12.24
C SER A 210 -20.45 -6.42 12.02
N GLY A 211 -21.27 -7.25 11.41
CA GLY A 211 -22.70 -6.99 11.31
C GLY A 211 -23.38 -6.95 12.68
N GLN A 212 -24.51 -6.25 12.76
CA GLN A 212 -25.25 -6.06 14.02
C GLN A 212 -26.10 -7.30 14.34
N PRO A 213 -26.22 -7.68 15.63
CA PRO A 213 -27.15 -8.70 16.08
C PRO A 213 -28.59 -8.18 16.01
N VAL A 214 -29.56 -9.09 15.89
CA VAL A 214 -31.00 -8.79 16.06
C VAL A 214 -31.49 -9.24 17.42
N THR A 215 -32.50 -8.54 17.95
CA THR A 215 -33.01 -8.74 19.30
C THR A 215 -33.94 -9.98 19.43
N TYR A 216 -34.38 -10.56 18.30
CA TYR A 216 -35.35 -11.64 18.28
C TYR A 216 -34.85 -12.83 17.43
N GLY A 217 -34.82 -14.02 18.05
CA GLY A 217 -34.49 -15.29 17.41
C GLY A 217 -33.25 -15.97 17.99
N SER A 218 -33.19 -17.29 17.89
CA SER A 218 -32.11 -18.13 18.42
C SER A 218 -30.92 -18.29 17.44
N GLY A 219 -30.97 -17.68 16.25
CA GLY A 219 -29.92 -17.76 15.24
C GLY A 219 -28.81 -16.74 15.49
N GLN A 220 -27.55 -17.19 15.60
CA GLN A 220 -26.39 -16.34 15.93
C GLN A 220 -25.40 -16.21 14.76
N PHE A 221 -25.83 -16.21 13.52
CA PHE A 221 -24.93 -16.11 12.39
C PHE A 221 -24.85 -14.66 11.90
N ARG A 222 -23.83 -13.93 12.31
CA ARG A 222 -23.44 -12.63 11.78
C ARG A 222 -22.08 -12.72 11.11
N GLY A 223 -21.86 -11.94 10.08
CA GLY A 223 -20.54 -11.82 9.46
C GLY A 223 -19.61 -10.94 10.29
N TYR A 224 -18.35 -11.30 10.32
CA TYR A 224 -17.28 -10.47 10.90
C TYR A 224 -16.73 -9.50 9.86
N GLY A 225 -16.25 -8.36 10.32
CA GLY A 225 -15.51 -7.44 9.46
C GLY A 225 -14.19 -8.05 9.01
N GLY A 226 -13.75 -7.72 7.80
CA GLY A 226 -12.43 -8.07 7.29
C GLY A 226 -11.33 -7.24 7.95
N SER A 227 -10.09 -7.74 7.95
CA SER A 227 -8.92 -7.02 8.45
C SER A 227 -8.57 -5.85 7.54
N GLY A 228 -7.95 -4.80 8.06
CA GLY A 228 -7.28 -3.80 7.25
C GLY A 228 -6.03 -4.39 6.57
N GLY A 229 -5.67 -3.86 5.41
CA GLY A 229 -4.44 -4.20 4.69
C GLY A 229 -3.22 -3.61 5.37
N ALA A 230 -2.06 -4.26 5.21
CA ALA A 230 -0.79 -3.77 5.73
C ALA A 230 -0.33 -2.50 4.98
N ALA A 231 0.47 -1.67 5.65
CA ALA A 231 1.14 -0.54 5.01
C ALA A 231 2.27 -0.98 4.08
N GLY A 232 2.51 -0.23 3.01
CA GLY A 232 3.74 -0.29 2.25
C GLY A 232 4.92 0.36 2.99
N LYS A 233 6.14 -0.02 2.64
CA LYS A 233 7.36 0.57 3.21
C LYS A 233 7.82 1.78 2.38
N ALA A 234 8.41 2.77 3.06
CA ALA A 234 9.08 3.86 2.37
C ALA A 234 10.31 3.33 1.58
N ILE A 235 11.14 2.52 2.23
CA ILE A 235 12.27 1.85 1.58
C ILE A 235 12.23 0.37 1.98
N TYR A 236 12.39 -0.51 1.02
CA TYR A 236 12.42 -1.95 1.18
C TYR A 236 13.65 -2.53 0.52
N SER A 237 14.33 -3.47 1.20
CA SER A 237 15.40 -4.25 0.62
C SER A 237 15.01 -5.73 0.61
N SER A 238 14.71 -6.27 -0.58
CA SER A 238 14.26 -7.66 -0.71
C SER A 238 15.35 -8.69 -0.38
N ASN A 239 16.62 -8.31 -0.50
CA ASN A 239 17.77 -9.18 -0.33
C ASN A 239 18.66 -8.79 0.86
N SER A 240 18.14 -8.02 1.81
CA SER A 240 18.90 -7.52 2.98
C SER A 240 20.21 -6.82 2.59
N GLN A 241 20.19 -6.07 1.49
CA GLN A 241 21.36 -5.30 1.04
C GLN A 241 21.69 -4.18 2.03
N SER A 242 22.97 -3.93 2.22
CA SER A 242 23.42 -2.78 3.01
C SER A 242 23.17 -1.49 2.24
N TRP A 243 22.45 -0.58 2.86
CA TRP A 243 22.22 0.76 2.34
C TRP A 243 22.20 1.77 3.50
N THR A 244 22.37 3.03 3.20
CA THR A 244 22.34 4.11 4.20
C THR A 244 21.33 5.17 3.80
N ASN A 245 20.75 5.85 4.79
CA ASN A 245 19.91 7.01 4.57
C ASN A 245 20.46 8.23 5.33
N SER A 246 20.21 9.39 4.76
CA SER A 246 20.56 10.69 5.38
C SER A 246 19.61 11.77 4.90
N GLY A 247 19.79 12.98 5.43
CA GLY A 247 18.94 14.13 5.09
C GLY A 247 17.83 14.36 6.11
N SER A 248 17.05 15.42 5.86
CA SER A 248 15.99 15.91 6.76
C SER A 248 14.59 15.86 6.13
N GLY A 249 14.44 15.15 5.03
CA GLY A 249 13.14 14.94 4.36
C GLY A 249 12.20 14.03 5.14
N THR A 250 10.97 13.97 4.71
CA THR A 250 9.91 13.20 5.38
C THR A 250 9.86 11.76 4.87
N TYR A 251 9.72 10.82 5.79
CA TYR A 251 9.48 9.42 5.51
C TYR A 251 8.14 8.98 6.10
N HIS A 252 7.31 8.30 5.32
CA HIS A 252 6.10 7.65 5.80
C HIS A 252 6.16 6.14 5.52
N GLY A 253 6.11 5.35 6.58
CA GLY A 253 6.32 3.91 6.55
C GLY A 253 7.73 3.52 7.02
N SER A 254 7.88 2.23 7.33
CA SER A 254 9.18 1.68 7.76
C SER A 254 10.19 1.67 6.61
N TYR A 255 11.45 1.65 6.99
CA TYR A 255 12.56 1.36 6.09
C TYR A 255 13.42 0.24 6.72
N THR A 256 13.69 -0.81 5.96
CA THR A 256 14.42 -2.01 6.41
C THR A 256 15.19 -2.61 5.25
#